data_dc607ab4de4e09cacdff4dcccbd94325
#
_entry.id   dc607ab4de4e09cacdff4dcccbd94325
#
_cell.length_a   1.000
_cell.length_b   1.000
_cell.length_c   1.000
_cell.angle_alpha   90.00
_cell.angle_beta   90.00
_cell.angle_gamma   90.00
#
_symmetry.space_group_name_H-M   'P 1'
#
loop_
_entity.id
_entity.type
_entity.pdbx_description
1 polymer ?
#
loop_
_entity_poly.entity_id
_entity_poly.type
_entity_poly.pdbx_seq_one_letter_code
_entity_poly.pdbx_strand_id
1 'polypeptide(L)'
;MKGKCWICLFLAVFFVGIAGFMAFNYYVDPLDYFAVRKGDETCDANTYTRASKVEYVLKHKDEIEAVTMGGSKSGGLSTQLLTEYTGKKYYNFFYNAGNFSDYLKYIRFLAENTDISEVTLHLSSFEVNYFTREDTDNPYYQIPAAMTGSKWEELQENLNYLMTDLKTTWKAFLEGENRNINLLDLTTGEKLWTNAQKKIAGDPEGYAEKYVATDFEYHLKRLFGQKASEYTAFDQNIEALKEIKAVCEEHGITLKVVIGASFIGERDTYECYRYYSYLRELVSITDVWDFSDFNEVNMNPYNFYDRKHYTNEVADLIVRTMYGKESREGFGVYLTEDNIDDYLDQRIGDFRKLEEEFEQTGTVALPGMEDDSFIRR
;
A
#
# COMPACT_ATOMS: atom_id res chain seq x y z
N MET A 1 42.29 38.96 25.66
CA MET A 1 42.45 37.52 25.26
C MET A 1 41.50 36.58 25.98
N LYS A 2 41.19 36.76 27.30
CA LYS A 2 40.32 35.83 28.06
C LYS A 2 38.88 35.69 27.54
N GLY A 3 38.25 36.76 26.99
CA GLY A 3 36.88 36.70 26.49
C GLY A 3 36.71 35.89 25.18
N LYS A 4 37.72 35.94 24.27
CA LYS A 4 37.70 35.15 23.04
C LYS A 4 37.84 33.65 23.27
N CYS A 5 38.69 33.25 24.24
CA CYS A 5 38.83 31.84 24.62
C CYS A 5 37.52 31.25 25.20
N TRP A 6 36.76 32.05 25.97
CA TRP A 6 35.50 31.57 26.55
C TRP A 6 34.44 31.37 25.49
N ILE A 7 34.31 32.28 24.50
CA ILE A 7 33.42 32.12 23.36
C ILE A 7 33.78 30.85 22.54
N CYS A 8 35.07 30.65 22.26
CA CYS A 8 35.52 29.46 21.54
C CYS A 8 35.19 28.15 22.30
N LEU A 9 35.38 28.15 23.62
CA LEU A 9 35.06 27.01 24.47
C LEU A 9 33.53 26.75 24.49
N PHE A 10 32.73 27.81 24.62
CA PHE A 10 31.25 27.69 24.59
C PHE A 10 30.78 27.12 23.24
N LEU A 11 31.29 27.67 22.12
CA LEU A 11 30.93 27.16 20.80
C LEU A 11 31.37 25.71 20.60
N ALA A 12 32.57 25.36 21.08
CA ALA A 12 33.05 23.98 21.00
C ALA A 12 32.13 23.01 21.78
N VAL A 13 31.77 23.34 23.01
CA VAL A 13 30.84 22.53 23.84
C VAL A 13 29.45 22.43 23.18
N PHE A 14 28.97 23.55 22.66
CA PHE A 14 27.70 23.61 21.96
C PHE A 14 27.67 22.70 20.72
N PHE A 15 28.66 22.80 19.83
CA PHE A 15 28.73 21.96 18.64
C PHE A 15 29.00 20.48 18.95
N VAL A 16 29.79 20.18 19.98
CA VAL A 16 29.97 18.79 20.45
C VAL A 16 28.66 18.23 20.99
N GLY A 17 27.87 19.03 21.70
CA GLY A 17 26.54 18.63 22.18
C GLY A 17 25.58 18.33 21.04
N ILE A 18 25.50 19.18 20.02
CA ILE A 18 24.69 18.95 18.83
C ILE A 18 25.17 17.71 18.09
N ALA A 19 26.48 17.57 17.85
CA ALA A 19 27.01 16.40 17.16
C ALA A 19 26.75 15.10 17.92
N GLY A 20 26.85 15.12 19.25
CA GLY A 20 26.50 13.97 20.10
C GLY A 20 25.01 13.62 20.02
N PHE A 21 24.13 14.62 20.00
CA PHE A 21 22.69 14.44 19.83
C PHE A 21 22.34 13.85 18.45
N MET A 22 22.92 14.40 17.37
CA MET A 22 22.75 13.87 16.02
C MET A 22 23.27 12.44 15.89
N ALA A 23 24.44 12.14 16.48
CA ALA A 23 25.01 10.80 16.49
C ALA A 23 24.13 9.81 17.25
N PHE A 24 23.50 10.22 18.35
CA PHE A 24 22.55 9.41 19.09
C PHE A 24 21.29 9.13 18.27
N ASN A 25 20.73 10.17 17.60
CA ASN A 25 19.58 9.99 16.68
C ASN A 25 19.92 9.07 15.50
N TYR A 26 21.10 9.18 14.91
CA TYR A 26 21.55 8.28 13.86
C TYR A 26 21.70 6.84 14.35
N TYR A 27 22.27 6.66 15.55
CA TYR A 27 22.46 5.33 16.13
C TYR A 27 21.13 4.63 16.41
N VAL A 28 20.21 5.32 17.07
CA VAL A 28 18.89 4.78 17.43
C VAL A 28 17.97 4.66 16.22
N ASP A 29 18.04 5.63 15.31
CA ASP A 29 17.18 5.76 14.12
C ASP A 29 15.70 5.56 14.45
N PRO A 30 15.12 6.43 15.26
CA PRO A 30 13.77 6.21 15.82
C PRO A 30 12.65 6.13 14.79
N LEU A 31 12.94 6.54 13.57
CA LEU A 31 12.00 6.60 12.44
C LEU A 31 12.43 5.68 11.27
N ASP A 32 13.47 4.86 11.48
CA ASP A 32 14.05 3.94 10.50
C ASP A 32 14.43 4.61 9.15
N TYR A 33 14.74 5.91 9.18
CA TYR A 33 15.08 6.68 7.98
C TYR A 33 16.44 6.29 7.40
N PHE A 34 17.39 5.93 8.26
CA PHE A 34 18.74 5.55 7.85
C PHE A 34 18.93 4.03 7.69
N ALA A 35 17.88 3.24 7.80
CA ALA A 35 17.94 1.78 7.80
C ALA A 35 18.71 1.21 6.59
N VAL A 36 18.40 1.69 5.36
CA VAL A 36 19.11 1.27 4.13
C VAL A 36 20.60 1.61 4.16
N ARG A 37 20.96 2.78 4.69
CA ARG A 37 22.37 3.24 4.80
C ARG A 37 23.15 2.46 5.84
N LYS A 38 22.48 2.04 6.92
CA LYS A 38 23.03 1.19 7.98
C LYS A 38 23.16 -0.26 7.54
N GLY A 39 22.46 -0.65 6.47
CA GLY A 39 22.44 -2.03 5.99
C GLY A 39 21.49 -2.92 6.77
N ASP A 40 20.48 -2.33 7.41
CA ASP A 40 19.43 -3.09 8.07
C ASP A 40 18.62 -3.86 7.03
N GLU A 41 18.17 -5.07 7.35
CA GLU A 41 17.35 -5.90 6.46
C GLU A 41 15.87 -5.57 6.58
N THR A 42 15.44 -5.03 7.72
CA THR A 42 14.04 -4.69 8.00
C THR A 42 13.91 -3.34 8.69
N CYS A 43 12.73 -2.72 8.55
CA CYS A 43 12.34 -1.52 9.28
C CYS A 43 10.84 -1.54 9.61
N ASP A 44 10.32 -0.51 10.31
CA ASP A 44 8.89 -0.38 10.57
C ASP A 44 8.15 0.00 9.27
N ALA A 45 7.22 -0.85 8.85
CA ALA A 45 6.39 -0.63 7.67
C ALA A 45 5.45 0.60 7.77
N ASN A 46 5.33 1.21 8.95
CA ASN A 46 4.45 2.35 9.20
C ASN A 46 5.22 3.67 9.33
N THR A 47 6.54 3.67 9.08
CA THR A 47 7.38 4.87 9.11
C THR A 47 7.67 5.41 7.71
N TYR A 48 8.88 5.88 7.47
CA TYR A 48 9.29 6.60 6.25
C TYR A 48 9.61 5.66 5.07
N THR A 49 8.76 4.70 4.80
CA THR A 49 8.96 3.68 3.76
C THR A 49 9.24 4.25 2.38
N ARG A 50 8.73 5.45 2.06
CA ARG A 50 8.97 6.10 0.76
C ARG A 50 10.46 6.42 0.56
N ALA A 51 11.09 7.05 1.55
CA ALA A 51 12.51 7.41 1.47
C ALA A 51 13.40 6.15 1.42
N SER A 52 13.16 5.17 2.29
CA SER A 52 13.91 3.91 2.33
C SER A 52 13.80 3.15 1.00
N LYS A 53 12.62 3.10 0.38
CA LYS A 53 12.43 2.41 -0.91
C LYS A 53 13.09 3.13 -2.07
N VAL A 54 13.00 4.45 -2.14
CA VAL A 54 13.72 5.24 -3.17
C VAL A 54 15.22 5.02 -3.03
N GLU A 55 15.75 5.10 -1.82
CA GLU A 55 17.17 4.89 -1.57
C GLU A 55 17.62 3.46 -1.91
N TYR A 56 16.79 2.45 -1.53
CA TYR A 56 17.11 1.05 -1.84
C TYR A 56 17.14 0.81 -3.36
N VAL A 57 16.11 1.27 -4.08
CA VAL A 57 16.05 1.08 -5.54
C VAL A 57 17.20 1.80 -6.25
N LEU A 58 17.55 3.03 -5.86
CA LEU A 58 18.69 3.73 -6.43
C LEU A 58 20.03 3.02 -6.18
N LYS A 59 20.18 2.40 -5.01
CA LYS A 59 21.39 1.63 -4.65
C LYS A 59 21.48 0.31 -5.43
N HIS A 60 20.35 -0.29 -5.80
CA HIS A 60 20.25 -1.60 -6.47
C HIS A 60 19.65 -1.50 -7.88
N LYS A 61 19.71 -0.34 -8.51
CA LYS A 61 19.07 -0.07 -9.81
C LYS A 61 19.54 -1.00 -10.95
N ASP A 62 20.77 -1.48 -10.88
CA ASP A 62 21.35 -2.40 -11.87
C ASP A 62 20.89 -3.86 -11.65
N GLU A 63 20.18 -4.14 -10.57
CA GLU A 63 19.71 -5.48 -10.22
C GLU A 63 18.18 -5.61 -10.33
N ILE A 64 17.44 -4.53 -10.07
CA ILE A 64 15.97 -4.52 -10.06
C ILE A 64 15.49 -4.30 -11.49
N GLU A 65 14.73 -5.28 -12.03
CA GLU A 65 14.24 -5.28 -13.40
C GLU A 65 12.76 -4.95 -13.50
N ALA A 66 12.02 -5.08 -12.38
CA ALA A 66 10.58 -4.84 -12.32
C ALA A 66 10.14 -4.40 -10.92
N VAL A 67 9.00 -3.70 -10.84
CA VAL A 67 8.42 -3.27 -9.56
C VAL A 67 6.93 -3.58 -9.49
N THR A 68 6.45 -3.91 -8.28
CA THR A 68 5.04 -3.70 -7.95
C THR A 68 4.90 -2.33 -7.31
N MET A 69 3.86 -1.58 -7.64
CA MET A 69 3.59 -0.27 -7.08
C MET A 69 2.13 -0.16 -6.66
N GLY A 70 1.86 0.52 -5.57
CA GLY A 70 0.50 0.72 -5.09
C GLY A 70 0.47 1.27 -3.67
N GLY A 71 -0.73 1.36 -3.11
CA GLY A 71 -0.95 1.71 -1.72
C GLY A 71 -0.62 0.55 -0.77
N SER A 72 -0.95 0.71 0.52
CA SER A 72 -0.63 -0.28 1.57
C SER A 72 -1.20 -1.69 1.32
N LYS A 73 -2.22 -1.84 0.48
CA LYS A 73 -2.79 -3.15 0.10
C LYS A 73 -1.80 -3.98 -0.73
N SER A 74 -1.02 -3.35 -1.60
CA SER A 74 -0.05 -4.04 -2.44
C SER A 74 1.21 -4.51 -1.69
N GLY A 75 1.36 -4.10 -0.44
CA GLY A 75 2.57 -4.40 0.34
C GLY A 75 2.85 -5.88 0.55
N GLY A 76 1.84 -6.75 0.48
CA GLY A 76 2.00 -8.19 0.61
C GLY A 76 2.22 -8.94 -0.71
N LEU A 77 2.23 -8.26 -1.87
CA LEU A 77 2.45 -8.93 -3.15
C LEU A 77 3.87 -9.52 -3.21
N SER A 78 3.95 -10.85 -3.38
CA SER A 78 5.20 -11.60 -3.34
C SER A 78 6.09 -11.31 -4.54
N THR A 79 7.21 -10.65 -4.29
CA THR A 79 8.25 -10.41 -5.30
C THR A 79 8.95 -11.70 -5.69
N GLN A 80 9.01 -12.67 -4.77
CA GLN A 80 9.55 -13.99 -5.06
C GLN A 80 8.72 -14.72 -6.13
N LEU A 81 7.40 -14.79 -5.96
CA LEU A 81 6.51 -15.43 -6.95
C LEU A 81 6.52 -14.69 -8.28
N LEU A 82 6.49 -13.35 -8.24
CA LEU A 82 6.60 -12.54 -9.46
C LEU A 82 7.92 -12.79 -10.19
N THR A 83 9.04 -12.84 -9.46
CA THR A 83 10.35 -13.16 -10.04
C THR A 83 10.37 -14.58 -10.63
N GLU A 84 9.82 -15.57 -9.92
CA GLU A 84 9.73 -16.96 -10.40
C GLU A 84 8.94 -17.07 -11.71
N TYR A 85 7.80 -16.37 -11.81
CA TYR A 85 6.90 -16.51 -12.97
C TYR A 85 7.30 -15.65 -14.18
N THR A 86 8.04 -14.56 -13.96
CA THR A 86 8.45 -13.65 -15.04
C THR A 86 9.91 -13.80 -15.45
N GLY A 87 10.75 -14.34 -14.56
CA GLY A 87 12.20 -14.36 -14.70
C GLY A 87 12.87 -13.00 -14.47
N LYS A 88 12.12 -11.96 -14.07
CA LYS A 88 12.62 -10.62 -13.78
C LYS A 88 12.77 -10.42 -12.27
N LYS A 89 13.85 -9.79 -11.81
CA LYS A 89 14.01 -9.47 -10.39
C LYS A 89 13.06 -8.34 -10.00
N TYR A 90 12.02 -8.69 -9.23
CA TYR A 90 11.02 -7.75 -8.73
C TYR A 90 11.42 -7.12 -7.41
N TYR A 91 10.94 -5.88 -7.20
CA TYR A 91 10.94 -5.17 -5.94
C TYR A 91 9.55 -4.61 -5.64
N ASN A 92 9.07 -4.76 -4.39
CA ASN A 92 7.77 -4.24 -4.00
C ASN A 92 7.88 -2.76 -3.58
N PHE A 93 7.50 -1.86 -4.48
CA PHE A 93 7.54 -0.42 -4.28
C PHE A 93 6.21 0.14 -3.74
N PHE A 94 5.52 -0.60 -2.85
CA PHE A 94 4.33 -0.05 -2.19
C PHE A 94 4.71 1.10 -1.24
N TYR A 95 3.77 1.98 -0.97
CA TYR A 95 3.88 2.97 0.10
C TYR A 95 2.50 3.24 0.71
N ASN A 96 2.51 3.61 2.01
CA ASN A 96 1.26 3.88 2.72
C ASN A 96 0.52 5.06 2.07
N ALA A 97 -0.83 4.94 2.00
CA ALA A 97 -1.70 5.96 1.45
C ALA A 97 -1.35 6.39 0.01
N GLY A 98 -1.00 5.43 -0.85
CA GLY A 98 -0.77 5.65 -2.27
C GLY A 98 -1.96 6.30 -2.96
N ASN A 99 -1.68 7.08 -3.99
CA ASN A 99 -2.66 7.77 -4.82
C ASN A 99 -2.08 8.01 -6.23
N PHE A 100 -2.94 8.33 -7.20
CA PHE A 100 -2.53 8.45 -8.61
C PHE A 100 -1.48 9.54 -8.87
N SER A 101 -1.55 10.66 -8.17
CA SER A 101 -0.53 11.72 -8.28
C SER A 101 0.85 11.20 -7.89
N ASP A 102 0.92 10.41 -6.82
CA ASP A 102 2.17 9.82 -6.36
C ASP A 102 2.63 8.71 -7.31
N TYR A 103 1.72 7.81 -7.76
CA TYR A 103 2.08 6.75 -8.72
C TYR A 103 2.74 7.31 -9.96
N LEU A 104 2.18 8.36 -10.55
CA LEU A 104 2.74 9.04 -11.71
C LEU A 104 4.15 9.60 -11.45
N LYS A 105 4.34 10.26 -10.30
CA LYS A 105 5.66 10.83 -9.93
C LYS A 105 6.72 9.74 -9.75
N TYR A 106 6.37 8.67 -9.04
CA TYR A 106 7.31 7.57 -8.80
C TYR A 106 7.62 6.76 -10.05
N ILE A 107 6.62 6.51 -10.91
CA ILE A 107 6.85 5.79 -12.17
C ILE A 107 7.75 6.59 -13.10
N ARG A 108 7.54 7.91 -13.23
CA ARG A 108 8.45 8.79 -13.99
C ARG A 108 9.87 8.75 -13.42
N PHE A 109 10.00 8.89 -12.10
CA PHE A 109 11.30 8.83 -11.43
C PHE A 109 12.01 7.51 -11.69
N LEU A 110 11.33 6.38 -11.55
CA LEU A 110 11.89 5.07 -11.81
C LEU A 110 12.28 4.88 -13.28
N ALA A 111 11.43 5.30 -14.21
CA ALA A 111 11.70 5.23 -15.65
C ALA A 111 12.94 6.05 -16.07
N GLU A 112 13.18 7.19 -15.43
CA GLU A 112 14.31 8.08 -15.72
C GLU A 112 15.62 7.66 -15.03
N ASN A 113 15.56 6.90 -13.92
CA ASN A 113 16.72 6.65 -13.06
C ASN A 113 17.12 5.17 -12.93
N THR A 114 16.34 4.26 -13.51
CA THR A 114 16.55 2.81 -13.45
C THR A 114 16.29 2.17 -14.82
N ASP A 115 16.70 0.90 -14.97
CA ASP A 115 16.47 0.12 -16.18
C ASP A 115 15.27 -0.87 -16.01
N ILE A 116 14.25 -0.49 -15.22
CA ILE A 116 13.08 -1.35 -15.06
C ILE A 116 12.33 -1.53 -16.38
N SER A 117 11.87 -2.74 -16.61
CA SER A 117 11.15 -3.14 -17.84
C SER A 117 9.69 -3.49 -17.60
N GLU A 118 9.24 -3.51 -16.34
CA GLU A 118 7.85 -3.86 -15.99
C GLU A 118 7.41 -3.17 -14.69
N VAL A 119 6.16 -2.68 -14.71
CA VAL A 119 5.46 -2.13 -13.54
C VAL A 119 4.13 -2.87 -13.38
N THR A 120 3.90 -3.47 -12.22
CA THR A 120 2.59 -3.96 -11.80
C THR A 120 1.95 -2.92 -10.89
N LEU A 121 1.06 -2.09 -11.44
CA LEU A 121 0.35 -1.05 -10.70
C LEU A 121 -0.89 -1.63 -10.01
N HIS A 122 -0.86 -1.66 -8.69
CA HIS A 122 -1.95 -2.13 -7.87
C HIS A 122 -2.82 -0.96 -7.41
N LEU A 123 -4.08 -0.99 -7.82
CA LEU A 123 -5.12 -0.02 -7.46
C LEU A 123 -6.02 -0.57 -6.37
N SER A 124 -6.69 0.32 -5.68
CA SER A 124 -7.76 0.02 -4.73
C SER A 124 -9.03 0.74 -5.15
N SER A 125 -10.19 0.13 -4.91
CA SER A 125 -11.48 0.71 -5.32
C SER A 125 -11.75 2.11 -4.74
N PHE A 126 -11.23 2.41 -3.55
CA PHE A 126 -11.45 3.70 -2.89
C PHE A 126 -10.60 4.86 -3.47
N GLU A 127 -9.61 4.59 -4.30
CA GLU A 127 -8.76 5.63 -4.91
C GLU A 127 -9.51 6.57 -5.85
N VAL A 128 -10.69 6.17 -6.33
CA VAL A 128 -11.56 7.03 -7.13
C VAL A 128 -12.01 8.30 -6.40
N ASN A 129 -11.91 8.35 -5.08
CA ASN A 129 -12.35 9.47 -4.25
C ASN A 129 -11.27 10.53 -4.03
N TYR A 130 -10.02 10.27 -4.38
CA TYR A 130 -8.95 11.26 -4.23
C TYR A 130 -7.82 11.03 -5.22
N PHE A 131 -7.28 12.13 -5.73
CA PHE A 131 -6.16 12.15 -6.67
C PHE A 131 -4.82 12.37 -5.96
N THR A 132 -4.80 13.25 -4.97
CA THR A 132 -3.63 13.58 -4.15
C THR A 132 -4.04 13.74 -2.70
N ARG A 133 -3.09 13.70 -1.79
CA ARG A 133 -3.28 14.08 -0.39
C ARG A 133 -2.47 15.33 -0.13
N GLU A 134 -3.15 16.39 0.33
CA GLU A 134 -2.56 17.71 0.53
C GLU A 134 -1.84 17.85 1.89
N ASP A 135 -1.93 16.86 2.78
CA ASP A 135 -1.28 16.90 4.09
C ASP A 135 0.24 16.70 3.95
N THR A 136 0.92 17.80 3.61
CA THR A 136 2.37 17.85 3.38
C THR A 136 3.19 17.71 4.68
N ASP A 137 2.57 17.92 5.83
CA ASP A 137 3.26 17.79 7.13
C ASP A 137 3.30 16.33 7.61
N ASN A 138 2.47 15.45 7.03
CA ASN A 138 2.48 14.04 7.35
C ASN A 138 3.58 13.31 6.56
N PRO A 139 4.56 12.71 7.22
CA PRO A 139 5.68 12.02 6.59
C PRO A 139 5.26 10.86 5.66
N TYR A 140 4.07 10.28 5.86
CA TYR A 140 3.54 9.26 4.95
C TYR A 140 3.28 9.78 3.52
N TYR A 141 3.14 11.09 3.33
CA TYR A 141 2.79 11.70 2.04
C TYR A 141 3.94 12.47 1.41
N GLN A 142 5.04 12.67 2.13
CA GLN A 142 6.19 13.42 1.62
C GLN A 142 6.91 12.64 0.52
N ILE A 143 7.20 13.35 -0.57
CA ILE A 143 8.08 12.85 -1.62
C ILE A 143 9.53 12.97 -1.12
N PRO A 144 10.33 11.88 -1.15
CA PRO A 144 11.72 11.93 -0.69
C PRO A 144 12.56 12.95 -1.46
N ALA A 145 13.42 13.68 -0.76
CA ALA A 145 14.30 14.66 -1.38
C ALA A 145 15.27 14.04 -2.41
N ALA A 146 15.59 12.76 -2.30
CA ALA A 146 16.36 12.03 -3.29
C ALA A 146 15.73 12.02 -4.69
N MET A 147 14.42 12.22 -4.80
CA MET A 147 13.71 12.32 -6.08
C MET A 147 13.80 13.69 -6.74
N THR A 148 14.20 14.73 -6.01
CA THR A 148 14.26 16.09 -6.56
C THR A 148 15.57 16.39 -7.30
N GLY A 149 16.59 15.55 -7.11
CA GLY A 149 17.96 15.77 -7.60
C GLY A 149 18.71 16.90 -6.87
N SER A 150 18.10 17.54 -5.88
CA SER A 150 18.68 18.65 -5.10
C SER A 150 19.47 18.14 -3.90
N LYS A 151 20.80 18.23 -3.97
CA LYS A 151 21.67 17.88 -2.83
C LYS A 151 21.43 18.75 -1.59
N TRP A 152 20.88 19.93 -1.77
CA TRP A 152 20.50 20.79 -0.65
C TRP A 152 19.25 20.27 0.07
N GLU A 153 18.24 19.85 -0.68
CA GLU A 153 17.02 19.27 -0.11
C GLU A 153 17.34 17.93 0.59
N GLU A 154 18.15 17.08 -0.03
CA GLU A 154 18.64 15.85 0.62
C GLU A 154 19.38 16.15 1.94
N LEU A 155 20.23 17.19 1.97
CA LEU A 155 20.93 17.60 3.19
C LEU A 155 19.93 18.09 4.25
N GLN A 156 18.96 18.90 3.87
CA GLN A 156 17.93 19.39 4.80
C GLN A 156 17.09 18.25 5.35
N GLU A 157 16.66 17.32 4.50
CA GLU A 157 15.92 16.15 4.92
C GLU A 157 16.74 15.31 5.91
N ASN A 158 17.99 14.98 5.62
CA ASN A 158 18.88 14.27 6.52
C ASN A 158 19.05 14.98 7.87
N LEU A 159 19.24 16.31 7.86
CA LEU A 159 19.37 17.09 9.09
C LEU A 159 18.07 17.06 9.91
N ASN A 160 16.90 17.11 9.28
CA ASN A 160 15.62 17.02 9.98
C ASN A 160 15.50 15.69 10.74
N TYR A 161 15.89 14.57 10.13
CA TYR A 161 15.88 13.27 10.80
C TYR A 161 16.94 13.14 11.91
N LEU A 162 18.13 13.66 11.69
CA LEU A 162 19.17 13.73 12.72
C LEU A 162 18.80 14.63 13.90
N MET A 163 17.82 15.51 13.74
CA MET A 163 17.29 16.41 14.78
C MET A 163 15.94 15.97 15.34
N THR A 164 15.55 14.69 15.14
CA THR A 164 14.36 14.11 15.76
C THR A 164 14.37 14.36 17.28
N ASP A 165 13.22 14.67 17.86
CA ASP A 165 13.13 15.05 19.26
C ASP A 165 13.60 13.94 20.22
N LEU A 166 14.21 14.35 21.33
CA LEU A 166 14.83 13.45 22.29
C LEU A 166 13.83 12.46 22.90
N LYS A 167 12.57 12.85 23.07
CA LYS A 167 11.56 11.98 23.66
C LYS A 167 11.25 10.80 22.73
N THR A 168 11.08 11.06 21.46
CA THR A 168 10.86 10.03 20.41
C THR A 168 12.06 9.10 20.34
N THR A 169 13.29 9.63 20.29
CA THR A 169 14.51 8.83 20.21
C THR A 169 14.71 8.00 21.47
N TRP A 170 14.50 8.60 22.66
CA TRP A 170 14.65 7.88 23.92
C TRP A 170 13.64 6.75 24.07
N LYS A 171 12.39 6.99 23.64
CA LYS A 171 11.35 5.95 23.60
C LYS A 171 11.77 4.79 22.71
N ALA A 172 12.19 5.06 21.47
CA ALA A 172 12.66 4.04 20.54
C ALA A 172 13.87 3.27 21.08
N PHE A 173 14.82 3.97 21.73
CA PHE A 173 15.98 3.34 22.37
C PHE A 173 15.59 2.36 23.49
N LEU A 174 14.60 2.72 24.33
CA LEU A 174 14.14 1.85 25.40
C LEU A 174 13.31 0.66 24.91
N GLU A 175 12.56 0.83 23.83
CA GLU A 175 11.75 -0.24 23.23
C GLU A 175 12.63 -1.26 22.50
N GLY A 176 13.73 -0.82 21.90
CA GLY A 176 14.68 -1.65 21.17
C GLY A 176 13.98 -2.58 20.15
N GLU A 177 14.32 -3.87 20.15
CA GLU A 177 13.73 -4.87 19.26
C GLU A 177 12.30 -5.31 19.66
N ASN A 178 11.82 -4.88 20.83
CA ASN A 178 10.50 -5.26 21.36
C ASN A 178 9.36 -4.38 20.83
N ARG A 179 9.61 -3.57 19.81
CA ARG A 179 8.58 -2.77 19.17
C ARG A 179 7.48 -3.67 18.59
N ASN A 180 6.23 -3.37 18.92
CA ASN A 180 5.06 -4.11 18.43
C ASN A 180 4.61 -3.54 17.07
N ILE A 181 5.42 -3.77 16.05
CA ILE A 181 5.31 -3.19 14.70
C ILE A 181 5.09 -4.27 13.64
N ASN A 182 4.56 -3.87 12.49
CA ASN A 182 4.64 -4.66 11.27
C ASN A 182 5.94 -4.30 10.55
N LEU A 183 6.73 -5.29 10.20
CA LEU A 183 8.00 -5.08 9.53
C LEU A 183 7.84 -4.89 8.02
N LEU A 184 8.70 -4.08 7.46
CA LEU A 184 9.02 -4.00 6.05
C LEU A 184 10.33 -4.74 5.83
N ASP A 185 10.36 -5.69 4.91
CA ASP A 185 11.61 -6.25 4.39
C ASP A 185 12.19 -5.27 3.38
N LEU A 186 13.34 -4.72 3.66
CA LEU A 186 14.00 -3.73 2.80
C LEU A 186 14.57 -4.35 1.52
N THR A 187 14.89 -5.65 1.54
CA THR A 187 15.50 -6.35 0.39
C THR A 187 14.49 -6.70 -0.69
N THR A 188 13.26 -7.00 -0.29
CA THR A 188 12.14 -7.30 -1.19
C THR A 188 11.17 -6.15 -1.34
N GLY A 189 11.17 -5.23 -0.38
CA GLY A 189 10.18 -4.14 -0.27
C GLY A 189 8.83 -4.58 0.26
N GLU A 190 8.66 -5.83 0.71
CA GLU A 190 7.39 -6.40 1.14
C GLU A 190 7.04 -6.04 2.59
N LYS A 191 5.74 -5.88 2.85
CA LYS A 191 5.20 -5.74 4.20
C LYS A 191 4.90 -7.11 4.80
N LEU A 192 5.57 -7.43 5.90
CA LEU A 192 5.51 -8.77 6.50
C LEU A 192 4.33 -8.97 7.47
N TRP A 193 3.60 -7.91 7.86
CA TRP A 193 2.46 -7.99 8.79
C TRP A 193 2.73 -8.77 10.09
N THR A 194 3.96 -8.78 10.56
CA THR A 194 4.46 -9.60 11.68
C THR A 194 3.62 -9.50 12.95
N ASN A 195 3.17 -8.30 13.30
CA ASN A 195 2.31 -8.09 14.46
C ASN A 195 0.90 -8.67 14.27
N ALA A 196 0.31 -8.49 13.08
CA ALA A 196 -1.01 -9.03 12.77
C ALA A 196 -0.98 -10.57 12.76
N GLN A 197 -0.01 -11.17 12.07
CA GLN A 197 0.17 -12.63 12.02
C GLN A 197 0.35 -13.24 13.41
N LYS A 198 1.14 -12.59 14.29
CA LYS A 198 1.34 -13.04 15.67
C LYS A 198 0.05 -13.05 16.49
N LYS A 199 -0.82 -12.04 16.28
CA LYS A 199 -2.13 -11.99 16.95
C LYS A 199 -3.09 -13.03 16.40
N ILE A 200 -3.13 -13.20 15.05
CA ILE A 200 -3.96 -14.21 14.38
C ILE A 200 -3.57 -15.62 14.86
N ALA A 201 -2.28 -15.93 14.95
CA ALA A 201 -1.80 -17.22 15.43
C ALA A 201 -2.24 -17.53 16.88
N GLY A 202 -2.49 -16.52 17.70
CA GLY A 202 -2.96 -16.68 19.08
C GLY A 202 -4.47 -16.89 19.20
N ASP A 203 -5.26 -16.21 18.38
CA ASP A 203 -6.74 -16.21 18.42
C ASP A 203 -7.27 -15.77 17.04
N PRO A 204 -7.40 -16.68 16.06
CA PRO A 204 -7.85 -16.33 14.71
C PRO A 204 -9.28 -15.79 14.67
N GLU A 205 -10.20 -16.43 15.41
CA GLU A 205 -11.62 -16.06 15.44
C GLU A 205 -11.82 -14.68 16.07
N GLY A 206 -11.35 -14.49 17.29
CA GLY A 206 -11.45 -13.20 17.97
C GLY A 206 -10.67 -12.10 17.25
N TYR A 207 -9.62 -12.44 16.49
CA TYR A 207 -8.93 -11.48 15.63
C TYR A 207 -9.83 -11.03 14.47
N ALA A 208 -10.42 -11.98 13.74
CA ALA A 208 -11.30 -11.68 12.62
C ALA A 208 -12.53 -10.86 13.07
N GLU A 209 -13.15 -11.24 14.19
CA GLU A 209 -14.25 -10.47 14.82
C GLU A 209 -13.86 -9.01 15.09
N LYS A 210 -12.74 -8.84 15.75
CA LYS A 210 -12.32 -7.53 16.28
C LYS A 210 -11.79 -6.57 15.22
N TYR A 211 -11.05 -7.07 14.23
CA TYR A 211 -10.30 -6.24 13.31
C TYR A 211 -10.84 -6.22 11.89
N VAL A 212 -11.58 -7.25 11.47
CA VAL A 212 -12.11 -7.37 10.11
C VAL A 212 -13.61 -7.12 10.07
N ALA A 213 -14.39 -7.89 10.81
CA ALA A 213 -15.85 -7.83 10.80
C ALA A 213 -16.44 -6.90 11.86
N THR A 214 -15.63 -6.08 12.50
CA THR A 214 -16.11 -5.05 13.42
C THR A 214 -17.14 -4.14 12.75
N ASP A 215 -18.27 -3.87 13.41
CA ASP A 215 -19.37 -3.04 12.89
C ASP A 215 -19.92 -3.50 11.53
N PHE A 216 -19.85 -4.80 11.20
CA PHE A 216 -20.20 -5.36 9.90
C PHE A 216 -21.61 -4.98 9.45
N GLU A 217 -22.61 -5.10 10.35
CA GLU A 217 -24.01 -4.70 10.06
C GLU A 217 -24.12 -3.21 9.66
N TYR A 218 -23.37 -2.34 10.32
CA TYR A 218 -23.33 -0.92 9.96
C TYR A 218 -22.76 -0.71 8.55
N HIS A 219 -21.71 -1.46 8.18
CA HIS A 219 -21.11 -1.38 6.85
C HIS A 219 -22.04 -1.93 5.76
N LEU A 220 -22.78 -3.02 6.03
CA LEU A 220 -23.79 -3.54 5.12
C LEU A 220 -24.93 -2.54 4.92
N LYS A 221 -25.44 -1.90 5.99
CA LYS A 221 -26.44 -0.84 5.87
C LYS A 221 -25.98 0.33 5.01
N ARG A 222 -24.71 0.64 5.06
CA ARG A 222 -24.13 1.67 4.20
C ARG A 222 -23.96 1.18 2.76
N LEU A 223 -23.49 -0.03 2.55
CA LEU A 223 -23.31 -0.62 1.24
C LEU A 223 -24.64 -0.66 0.47
N PHE A 224 -25.71 -1.20 1.05
CA PHE A 224 -27.00 -1.37 0.42
C PHE A 224 -27.91 -0.12 0.52
N GLY A 225 -27.63 0.80 1.42
CA GLY A 225 -28.38 2.05 1.57
C GLY A 225 -27.86 3.24 0.78
N GLN A 226 -26.85 3.04 -0.06
CA GLN A 226 -26.14 4.16 -0.68
C GLN A 226 -26.94 4.88 -1.77
N LYS A 227 -26.94 6.21 -1.61
CA LYS A 227 -27.08 7.13 -2.74
C LYS A 227 -25.70 7.29 -3.38
N ALA A 228 -25.62 7.34 -4.71
CA ALA A 228 -24.41 7.53 -5.46
C ALA A 228 -23.49 8.56 -4.80
N SER A 229 -22.29 8.13 -4.37
CA SER A 229 -21.27 9.04 -3.84
C SER A 229 -20.69 9.87 -4.98
N GLU A 230 -20.33 11.12 -4.70
CA GLU A 230 -19.56 11.93 -5.64
C GLU A 230 -18.11 11.41 -5.66
N TYR A 231 -17.68 10.86 -6.77
CA TYR A 231 -16.27 10.52 -7.01
C TYR A 231 -15.53 11.75 -7.49
N THR A 232 -14.94 12.46 -6.57
CA THR A 232 -14.35 13.78 -6.82
C THR A 232 -13.07 13.74 -7.64
N ALA A 233 -12.37 12.60 -7.66
CA ALA A 233 -11.10 12.44 -8.34
C ALA A 233 -11.17 11.58 -9.62
N PHE A 234 -12.34 11.20 -10.06
CA PHE A 234 -12.54 10.31 -11.21
C PHE A 234 -11.73 10.75 -12.45
N ASP A 235 -11.99 11.94 -12.95
CA ASP A 235 -11.36 12.44 -14.19
C ASP A 235 -9.83 12.60 -14.01
N GLN A 236 -9.39 13.08 -12.84
CA GLN A 236 -7.97 13.27 -12.55
C GLN A 236 -7.22 11.92 -12.50
N ASN A 237 -7.82 10.88 -11.92
CA ASN A 237 -7.23 9.56 -11.85
C ASN A 237 -7.14 8.91 -13.24
N ILE A 238 -8.17 9.07 -14.06
CA ILE A 238 -8.19 8.58 -15.44
C ILE A 238 -7.09 9.26 -16.27
N GLU A 239 -6.96 10.59 -16.18
CA GLU A 239 -5.89 11.30 -16.89
C GLU A 239 -4.49 10.88 -16.38
N ALA A 240 -4.32 10.71 -15.07
CA ALA A 240 -3.05 10.22 -14.54
C ALA A 240 -2.71 8.80 -15.03
N LEU A 241 -3.70 7.90 -15.17
CA LEU A 241 -3.44 6.57 -15.73
C LEU A 241 -3.02 6.63 -17.19
N LYS A 242 -3.62 7.52 -18.00
CA LYS A 242 -3.19 7.75 -19.39
C LYS A 242 -1.74 8.25 -19.43
N GLU A 243 -1.37 9.19 -18.54
CA GLU A 243 0.00 9.67 -18.45
C GLU A 243 0.96 8.57 -17.97
N ILE A 244 0.58 7.74 -17.00
CA ILE A 244 1.37 6.59 -16.54
C ILE A 244 1.63 5.63 -17.70
N LYS A 245 0.60 5.30 -18.47
CA LYS A 245 0.72 4.44 -19.64
C LYS A 245 1.67 5.04 -20.67
N ALA A 246 1.52 6.33 -20.98
CA ALA A 246 2.38 7.03 -21.92
C ALA A 246 3.87 7.03 -21.48
N VAL A 247 4.14 7.27 -20.20
CA VAL A 247 5.51 7.19 -19.63
C VAL A 247 6.06 5.76 -19.76
N CYS A 248 5.26 4.75 -19.46
CA CYS A 248 5.69 3.36 -19.61
C CYS A 248 6.01 3.02 -21.08
N GLU A 249 5.15 3.42 -22.01
CA GLU A 249 5.36 3.20 -23.45
C GLU A 249 6.62 3.92 -23.97
N GLU A 250 6.84 5.18 -23.57
CA GLU A 250 8.03 5.97 -23.93
C GLU A 250 9.34 5.29 -23.50
N HIS A 251 9.33 4.68 -22.32
CA HIS A 251 10.52 4.01 -21.75
C HIS A 251 10.57 2.50 -22.01
N GLY A 252 9.64 1.94 -22.79
CA GLY A 252 9.61 0.51 -23.08
C GLY A 252 9.26 -0.38 -21.88
N ILE A 253 8.54 0.18 -20.91
CA ILE A 253 8.11 -0.49 -19.68
C ILE A 253 6.74 -1.15 -19.90
N THR A 254 6.62 -2.43 -19.60
CA THR A 254 5.33 -3.13 -19.61
C THR A 254 4.51 -2.72 -18.38
N LEU A 255 3.34 -2.11 -18.58
CA LEU A 255 2.40 -1.78 -17.53
C LEU A 255 1.37 -2.90 -17.36
N LYS A 256 1.22 -3.43 -16.15
CA LYS A 256 0.13 -4.31 -15.73
C LYS A 256 -0.68 -3.60 -14.66
N VAL A 257 -2.01 -3.58 -14.79
CA VAL A 257 -2.89 -2.94 -13.81
C VAL A 257 -3.70 -4.00 -13.09
N VAL A 258 -3.75 -3.89 -11.76
CA VAL A 258 -4.42 -4.85 -10.87
C VAL A 258 -5.30 -4.09 -9.88
N ILE A 259 -6.56 -4.41 -9.78
CA ILE A 259 -7.43 -4.00 -8.67
C ILE A 259 -7.41 -5.12 -7.64
N GLY A 260 -6.91 -4.84 -6.44
CA GLY A 260 -6.73 -5.86 -5.41
C GLY A 260 -8.02 -6.29 -4.73
N ALA A 261 -7.92 -7.40 -4.01
CA ALA A 261 -9.00 -7.94 -3.19
C ALA A 261 -9.57 -6.92 -2.21
N SER A 262 -10.88 -6.99 -1.95
CA SER A 262 -11.60 -6.05 -1.08
C SER A 262 -12.67 -6.78 -0.28
N PHE A 263 -12.57 -6.75 1.05
CA PHE A 263 -13.59 -7.30 1.93
C PHE A 263 -14.94 -6.61 1.72
N ILE A 264 -16.04 -7.37 1.72
CA ILE A 264 -17.39 -6.82 1.52
C ILE A 264 -17.69 -5.66 2.49
N GLY A 265 -17.26 -5.74 3.74
CA GLY A 265 -17.43 -4.69 4.73
C GLY A 265 -16.65 -3.39 4.47
N GLU A 266 -15.68 -3.39 3.55
CA GLU A 266 -14.99 -2.17 3.10
C GLU A 266 -15.76 -1.44 1.99
N ARG A 267 -16.64 -2.14 1.27
CA ARG A 267 -17.30 -1.64 0.06
C ARG A 267 -18.44 -0.68 0.30
N ASP A 268 -18.68 -0.31 1.54
CA ASP A 268 -19.78 0.55 1.99
C ASP A 268 -19.90 1.90 1.24
N THR A 269 -18.93 2.25 0.39
CA THR A 269 -18.91 3.51 -0.35
C THR A 269 -18.60 3.38 -1.84
N TYR A 270 -18.34 2.18 -2.37
CA TYR A 270 -17.74 2.05 -3.71
C TYR A 270 -18.60 1.31 -4.73
N GLU A 271 -19.46 0.38 -4.32
CA GLU A 271 -20.25 -0.42 -5.24
C GLU A 271 -21.45 0.38 -5.74
N CYS A 272 -21.28 1.09 -6.85
CA CYS A 272 -22.31 1.93 -7.44
C CYS A 272 -22.05 2.21 -8.92
N TYR A 273 -23.06 2.77 -9.59
CA TYR A 273 -23.00 3.13 -11.01
C TYR A 273 -21.74 3.94 -11.40
N ARG A 274 -21.30 4.85 -10.55
CA ARG A 274 -20.11 5.69 -10.82
C ARG A 274 -18.82 4.87 -10.81
N TYR A 275 -18.73 3.87 -9.93
CA TYR A 275 -17.61 2.94 -9.91
C TYR A 275 -17.59 2.04 -11.16
N TYR A 276 -18.75 1.58 -11.62
CA TYR A 276 -18.81 0.79 -12.86
C TYR A 276 -18.39 1.60 -14.08
N SER A 277 -18.76 2.87 -14.14
CA SER A 277 -18.27 3.79 -15.17
C SER A 277 -16.75 3.96 -15.10
N TYR A 278 -16.20 4.05 -13.88
CA TYR A 278 -14.76 4.12 -13.67
C TYR A 278 -14.03 2.87 -14.17
N LEU A 279 -14.57 1.68 -13.90
CA LEU A 279 -13.98 0.43 -14.41
C LEU A 279 -13.97 0.39 -15.96
N ARG A 280 -15.02 0.86 -16.62
CA ARG A 280 -15.05 0.97 -18.08
C ARG A 280 -13.96 1.91 -18.60
N GLU A 281 -13.79 3.07 -17.97
CA GLU A 281 -12.76 4.03 -18.36
C GLU A 281 -11.34 3.46 -18.13
N LEU A 282 -11.10 2.76 -17.02
CA LEU A 282 -9.81 2.10 -16.79
C LEU A 282 -9.50 1.11 -17.92
N VAL A 283 -10.48 0.25 -18.25
CA VAL A 283 -10.33 -0.80 -19.27
C VAL A 283 -10.16 -0.21 -20.68
N SER A 284 -10.76 0.94 -20.98
CA SER A 284 -10.53 1.64 -22.26
C SER A 284 -9.10 2.17 -22.43
N ILE A 285 -8.35 2.29 -21.34
CA ILE A 285 -6.95 2.72 -21.37
C ILE A 285 -6.01 1.51 -21.44
N THR A 286 -6.26 0.50 -20.62
CA THR A 286 -5.44 -0.71 -20.53
C THR A 286 -6.22 -1.86 -19.93
N ASP A 287 -5.84 -3.09 -20.28
CA ASP A 287 -6.42 -4.26 -19.63
C ASP A 287 -6.14 -4.28 -18.13
N VAL A 288 -7.08 -4.81 -17.34
CA VAL A 288 -7.05 -4.76 -15.88
C VAL A 288 -7.37 -6.13 -15.29
N TRP A 289 -6.54 -6.61 -14.37
CA TRP A 289 -6.94 -7.70 -13.48
C TRP A 289 -7.82 -7.14 -12.35
N ASP A 290 -9.06 -7.61 -12.23
CA ASP A 290 -9.93 -7.26 -11.10
C ASP A 290 -10.11 -8.44 -10.16
N PHE A 291 -9.66 -8.28 -8.91
CA PHE A 291 -9.82 -9.22 -7.81
C PHE A 291 -10.83 -8.74 -6.78
N SER A 292 -11.54 -7.65 -7.04
CA SER A 292 -12.39 -7.00 -6.07
C SER A 292 -13.87 -7.44 -6.11
N ASP A 293 -14.26 -8.42 -6.93
CA ASP A 293 -15.66 -8.83 -7.07
C ASP A 293 -16.20 -9.60 -5.85
N PHE A 294 -17.50 -9.87 -5.81
CA PHE A 294 -18.17 -10.66 -4.78
C PHE A 294 -17.89 -12.16 -4.99
N ASN A 295 -17.08 -12.72 -4.13
CA ASN A 295 -16.68 -14.14 -4.19
C ASN A 295 -16.27 -14.62 -2.80
N GLU A 296 -16.06 -15.93 -2.63
CA GLU A 296 -15.72 -16.54 -1.35
C GLU A 296 -14.44 -15.97 -0.72
N VAL A 297 -13.46 -15.53 -1.52
CA VAL A 297 -12.22 -14.96 -0.99
C VAL A 297 -12.49 -13.60 -0.37
N ASN A 298 -13.23 -12.74 -1.05
CA ASN A 298 -13.51 -11.37 -0.62
C ASN A 298 -14.59 -11.29 0.47
N MET A 299 -15.39 -12.33 0.63
CA MET A 299 -16.42 -12.40 1.66
C MET A 299 -15.93 -13.10 2.93
N ASN A 300 -14.79 -13.78 2.92
CA ASN A 300 -14.25 -14.50 4.08
C ASN A 300 -13.35 -13.58 4.93
N PRO A 301 -13.74 -13.23 6.17
CA PRO A 301 -12.97 -12.32 7.02
C PRO A 301 -11.61 -12.86 7.46
N TYR A 302 -11.40 -14.19 7.43
CA TYR A 302 -10.08 -14.78 7.71
C TYR A 302 -9.02 -14.48 6.65
N ASN A 303 -9.44 -14.02 5.48
CA ASN A 303 -8.56 -13.62 4.39
C ASN A 303 -8.01 -12.19 4.53
N PHE A 304 -8.26 -11.52 5.67
CA PHE A 304 -7.90 -10.12 5.86
C PHE A 304 -7.22 -9.87 7.21
N TYR A 305 -6.23 -8.97 7.23
CA TYR A 305 -5.58 -8.46 8.45
C TYR A 305 -6.42 -7.41 9.16
N ASP A 306 -7.16 -6.66 8.41
CA ASP A 306 -8.19 -5.73 8.85
C ASP A 306 -9.18 -5.54 7.70
N ARG A 307 -10.23 -4.76 7.90
CA ARG A 307 -11.26 -4.55 6.87
C ARG A 307 -10.71 -4.08 5.50
N LYS A 308 -9.51 -3.52 5.46
CA LYS A 308 -8.90 -2.93 4.25
C LYS A 308 -7.80 -3.78 3.63
N HIS A 309 -7.11 -4.56 4.42
CA HIS A 309 -5.89 -5.23 3.99
C HIS A 309 -6.05 -6.75 4.00
N TYR A 310 -5.97 -7.35 2.84
CA TYR A 310 -5.94 -8.80 2.69
C TYR A 310 -4.61 -9.40 3.19
N THR A 311 -4.63 -10.70 3.51
CA THR A 311 -3.45 -11.43 4.01
C THR A 311 -2.41 -11.66 2.91
N ASN A 312 -1.19 -12.02 3.29
CA ASN A 312 -0.14 -12.36 2.33
C ASN A 312 -0.53 -13.62 1.53
N GLU A 313 -1.30 -14.54 2.10
CA GLU A 313 -1.83 -15.72 1.40
C GLU A 313 -2.76 -15.31 0.25
N VAL A 314 -3.61 -14.30 0.45
CA VAL A 314 -4.45 -13.74 -0.61
C VAL A 314 -3.60 -12.97 -1.63
N ALA A 315 -2.57 -12.26 -1.19
CA ALA A 315 -1.62 -11.60 -2.09
C ALA A 315 -0.91 -12.61 -3.01
N ASP A 316 -0.48 -13.74 -2.45
CA ASP A 316 0.10 -14.85 -3.21
C ASP A 316 -0.91 -15.47 -4.18
N LEU A 317 -2.17 -15.64 -3.77
CA LEU A 317 -3.24 -16.13 -4.63
C LEU A 317 -3.49 -15.17 -5.81
N ILE A 318 -3.47 -13.85 -5.58
CA ILE A 318 -3.55 -12.85 -6.65
C ILE A 318 -2.45 -13.11 -7.68
N VAL A 319 -1.19 -13.20 -7.24
CA VAL A 319 -0.07 -13.44 -8.14
C VAL A 319 -0.22 -14.78 -8.87
N ARG A 320 -0.55 -15.87 -8.17
CA ARG A 320 -0.74 -17.17 -8.80
C ARG A 320 -1.87 -17.18 -9.83
N THR A 321 -2.97 -16.49 -9.55
CA THR A 321 -4.10 -16.37 -10.48
C THR A 321 -3.71 -15.60 -11.74
N MET A 322 -3.02 -14.47 -11.61
CA MET A 322 -2.52 -13.67 -12.74
C MET A 322 -1.65 -14.48 -13.72
N TYR A 323 -0.92 -15.46 -13.20
CA TYR A 323 -0.02 -16.31 -14.00
C TYR A 323 -0.58 -17.71 -14.27
N GLY A 324 -1.86 -17.96 -14.03
CA GLY A 324 -2.54 -19.23 -14.31
C GLY A 324 -2.01 -20.42 -13.52
N LYS A 325 -1.45 -20.19 -12.32
CA LYS A 325 -0.91 -21.24 -11.43
C LYS A 325 -1.92 -21.76 -10.41
N GLU A 326 -2.89 -20.94 -10.06
CA GLU A 326 -4.01 -21.26 -9.19
C GLU A 326 -5.24 -20.49 -9.64
N SER A 327 -6.44 -21.02 -9.39
CA SER A 327 -7.70 -20.33 -9.65
C SER A 327 -8.70 -20.62 -8.55
N ARG A 328 -9.51 -19.63 -8.21
CA ARG A 328 -10.69 -19.76 -7.36
C ARG A 328 -11.90 -19.24 -8.12
N GLU A 329 -13.04 -19.84 -7.92
CA GLU A 329 -14.26 -19.42 -8.60
C GLU A 329 -14.58 -17.95 -8.31
N GLY A 330 -14.78 -17.15 -9.34
CA GLY A 330 -15.08 -15.73 -9.24
C GLY A 330 -13.95 -14.84 -8.70
N PHE A 331 -12.74 -15.38 -8.47
CA PHE A 331 -11.62 -14.59 -7.96
C PHE A 331 -10.57 -14.34 -9.05
N GLY A 332 -10.48 -13.08 -9.48
CA GLY A 332 -9.55 -12.62 -10.50
C GLY A 332 -10.08 -12.78 -11.91
N VAL A 333 -10.58 -11.68 -12.46
CA VAL A 333 -11.04 -11.60 -13.85
C VAL A 333 -10.11 -10.68 -14.62
N TYR A 334 -9.63 -11.13 -15.78
CA TYR A 334 -8.87 -10.29 -16.70
C TYR A 334 -9.85 -9.51 -17.58
N LEU A 335 -9.96 -8.22 -17.32
CA LEU A 335 -10.90 -7.31 -17.97
C LEU A 335 -10.25 -6.67 -19.20
N THR A 336 -11.00 -6.70 -20.29
CA THR A 336 -10.68 -6.07 -21.57
C THR A 336 -11.89 -5.31 -22.09
N GLU A 337 -11.71 -4.46 -23.10
CA GLU A 337 -12.86 -3.79 -23.77
C GLU A 337 -13.92 -4.78 -24.26
N ASP A 338 -13.53 -6.01 -24.60
CA ASP A 338 -14.45 -7.01 -25.16
C ASP A 338 -15.35 -7.66 -24.09
N ASN A 339 -14.94 -7.70 -22.80
CA ASN A 339 -15.66 -8.44 -21.75
C ASN A 339 -16.17 -7.59 -20.58
N ILE A 340 -15.82 -6.31 -20.53
CA ILE A 340 -16.15 -5.45 -19.39
C ILE A 340 -17.66 -5.32 -19.14
N ASP A 341 -18.48 -5.24 -20.19
CA ASP A 341 -19.91 -5.06 -20.04
C ASP A 341 -20.59 -6.32 -19.49
N ASP A 342 -20.22 -7.50 -20.00
CA ASP A 342 -20.71 -8.79 -19.49
C ASP A 342 -20.29 -9.01 -18.02
N TYR A 343 -19.05 -8.65 -17.69
CA TYR A 343 -18.55 -8.69 -16.30
C TYR A 343 -19.35 -7.78 -15.38
N LEU A 344 -19.62 -6.54 -15.78
CA LEU A 344 -20.37 -5.60 -14.96
C LEU A 344 -21.83 -6.02 -14.79
N ASP A 345 -22.46 -6.59 -15.82
CA ASP A 345 -23.82 -7.12 -15.71
C ASP A 345 -23.89 -8.27 -14.69
N GLN A 346 -22.90 -9.17 -14.69
CA GLN A 346 -22.79 -10.24 -13.69
C GLN A 346 -22.57 -9.64 -12.28
N ARG A 347 -21.60 -8.74 -12.11
CA ARG A 347 -21.27 -8.09 -10.82
C ARG A 347 -22.47 -7.36 -10.23
N ILE A 348 -23.22 -6.62 -11.04
CA ILE A 348 -24.45 -5.94 -10.63
C ILE A 348 -25.53 -6.96 -10.21
N GLY A 349 -25.62 -8.08 -10.94
CA GLY A 349 -26.54 -9.17 -10.60
C GLY A 349 -26.21 -9.80 -9.24
N ASP A 350 -24.94 -10.02 -8.95
CA ASP A 350 -24.48 -10.59 -7.67
C ASP A 350 -24.66 -9.59 -6.53
N PHE A 351 -24.40 -8.31 -6.76
CA PHE A 351 -24.70 -7.25 -5.79
C PHE A 351 -26.18 -7.21 -5.42
N ARG A 352 -27.10 -7.32 -6.38
CA ARG A 352 -28.55 -7.33 -6.13
C ARG A 352 -29.00 -8.55 -5.33
N LYS A 353 -28.42 -9.73 -5.57
CA LYS A 353 -28.70 -10.92 -4.75
C LYS A 353 -28.31 -10.72 -3.28
N LEU A 354 -27.15 -10.12 -3.05
CA LEU A 354 -26.70 -9.79 -1.69
C LEU A 354 -27.59 -8.71 -1.04
N GLU A 355 -28.06 -7.74 -1.81
CA GLU A 355 -29.01 -6.72 -1.34
C GLU A 355 -30.36 -7.35 -0.94
N GLU A 356 -30.91 -8.25 -1.76
CA GLU A 356 -32.13 -9.01 -1.46
C GLU A 356 -31.95 -9.89 -0.21
N GLU A 357 -30.83 -10.57 -0.06
CA GLU A 357 -30.50 -11.36 1.14
C GLU A 357 -30.49 -10.47 2.38
N PHE A 358 -29.82 -9.31 2.28
CA PHE A 358 -29.76 -8.35 3.38
C PHE A 358 -31.13 -7.77 3.75
N GLU A 359 -31.99 -7.46 2.77
CA GLU A 359 -33.35 -6.98 3.01
C GLU A 359 -34.21 -8.02 3.74
N GLN A 360 -33.99 -9.31 3.45
CA GLN A 360 -34.75 -10.41 4.05
C GLN A 360 -34.27 -10.80 5.44
N THR A 361 -32.97 -10.77 5.67
CA THR A 361 -32.34 -11.36 6.87
C THR A 361 -31.68 -10.32 7.79
N GLY A 362 -31.44 -9.11 7.31
CA GLY A 362 -30.67 -8.07 8.00
C GLY A 362 -29.16 -8.28 7.96
N THR A 363 -28.68 -9.29 7.24
CA THR A 363 -27.26 -9.63 7.09
C THR A 363 -26.98 -10.29 5.75
N VAL A 364 -25.74 -10.66 5.49
CA VAL A 364 -25.36 -11.54 4.38
C VAL A 364 -24.49 -12.68 4.91
N ALA A 365 -24.57 -13.85 4.30
CA ALA A 365 -23.75 -14.99 4.68
C ALA A 365 -22.27 -14.71 4.36
N LEU A 366 -21.38 -15.05 5.32
CA LEU A 366 -19.94 -14.97 5.14
C LEU A 366 -19.38 -16.39 5.01
N PRO A 367 -18.87 -16.78 3.84
CA PRO A 367 -18.23 -18.09 3.64
C PRO A 367 -17.09 -18.32 4.65
N GLY A 368 -16.97 -19.55 5.16
CA GLY A 368 -15.97 -19.95 6.15
C GLY A 368 -16.33 -19.58 7.59
N MET A 369 -17.49 -19.00 7.82
CA MET A 369 -18.03 -18.72 9.15
C MET A 369 -19.30 -19.55 9.35
N GLU A 370 -19.15 -20.74 9.92
CA GLU A 370 -20.27 -21.69 10.12
C GLU A 370 -21.20 -21.31 11.26
N ASP A 371 -20.82 -20.35 12.11
CA ASP A 371 -21.60 -19.93 13.27
C ASP A 371 -22.18 -18.52 13.08
N ASP A 372 -23.52 -18.47 12.94
CA ASP A 372 -24.31 -17.22 12.91
C ASP A 372 -24.05 -16.24 14.08
N SER A 373 -23.34 -16.70 15.12
CA SER A 373 -23.03 -15.89 16.32
C SER A 373 -22.10 -14.71 16.01
N PHE A 374 -21.33 -14.77 14.92
CA PHE A 374 -20.40 -13.75 14.50
C PHE A 374 -21.05 -12.47 13.98
N ILE A 375 -22.20 -12.60 13.33
CA ILE A 375 -22.92 -11.48 12.71
C ILE A 375 -23.90 -10.80 13.69
N ARG A 376 -24.22 -11.46 14.80
CA ARG A 376 -25.23 -11.01 15.77
C ARG A 376 -24.67 -10.26 16.99
N ARG A 377 -23.37 -9.98 17.04
CA ARG A 377 -22.76 -9.28 18.20
C ARG A 377 -22.36 -7.82 17.84
#